data_4cbbd2cbaf4607ed0984a0293e40137a
#
_entry.id   4cbbd2cbaf4607ed0984a0293e40137a
#
_cell.length_a   1.000
_cell.length_b   1.000
_cell.length_c   1.000
_cell.angle_alpha   90.00
_cell.angle_beta   90.00
_cell.angle_gamma   90.00
#
_symmetry.space_group_name_H-M   'P 1'
#
loop_
_entity.id
_entity.type
_entity.pdbx_description
1 polymer ?
#
loop_
_entity_poly.entity_id
_entity_poly.type
_entity_poly.pdbx_seq_one_letter_code
_entity_poly.pdbx_strand_id
1 'polypeptide(L)'
;MQLSQNLKRHRFPLSIISQAVWLYHRFNHSYRDIQEQLAFRGIILSHETVREWCLKFANHFKNVIKKRERKPSDKWHLDEMTVKINGEPFILWRAVDSEGIELDVFLQKRRNKKAAIRFLSRLLRSYPSPRVIVTDKLKSYNKPIKYMCAKTKHRSHKGLNNRGENAHQPTRRKEKCLIKFKSAQGVQRLLSLMGKVRNIFAVDVGRYKKKASDRRLAFAAAQAIWLEAAQGLNSI
;
A
#
# COMPACT_ATOMS: atom_id res chain seq x y z
N MET A 1 10.44 -23.32 3.42
CA MET A 1 10.74 -22.85 4.78
C MET A 1 9.42 -22.76 5.53
N GLN A 2 9.19 -23.59 6.55
CA GLN A 2 7.92 -23.66 7.28
C GLN A 2 7.93 -22.65 8.43
N LEU A 3 6.92 -21.76 8.47
CA LEU A 3 6.67 -20.86 9.59
C LEU A 3 5.84 -21.58 10.67
N SER A 4 6.39 -22.66 11.24
CA SER A 4 5.69 -23.50 12.22
C SER A 4 5.73 -22.96 13.65
N GLN A 5 6.60 -21.98 13.93
CA GLN A 5 6.74 -21.41 15.26
C GLN A 5 5.60 -20.48 15.63
N ASN A 6 5.13 -20.57 16.88
CA ASN A 6 4.16 -19.64 17.43
C ASN A 6 4.86 -18.36 17.88
N LEU A 7 4.26 -17.21 17.53
CA LEU A 7 4.63 -15.94 18.13
C LEU A 7 4.35 -15.95 19.63
N LYS A 8 5.26 -15.40 20.44
CA LYS A 8 5.03 -15.22 21.88
C LYS A 8 3.65 -14.60 22.14
N ARG A 9 2.89 -15.20 23.03
CA ARG A 9 1.52 -14.79 23.37
C ARG A 9 0.49 -14.88 22.23
N HIS A 10 0.73 -15.69 21.21
CA HIS A 10 -0.24 -15.99 20.15
C HIS A 10 -0.53 -17.49 20.11
N ARG A 11 -1.82 -17.82 20.03
CA ARG A 11 -2.31 -19.22 19.94
C ARG A 11 -1.98 -19.87 18.60
N PHE A 12 -2.01 -19.07 17.53
CA PHE A 12 -1.87 -19.59 16.16
C PHE A 12 -0.43 -19.43 15.62
N PRO A 13 0.01 -20.40 14.80
CA PRO A 13 1.31 -20.34 14.16
C PRO A 13 1.47 -19.09 13.29
N LEU A 14 2.71 -18.64 13.14
CA LEU A 14 3.06 -17.48 12.33
C LEU A 14 2.62 -17.62 10.86
N SER A 15 2.59 -18.85 10.34
CA SER A 15 2.07 -19.16 8.99
C SER A 15 0.61 -18.73 8.81
N ILE A 16 -0.24 -19.01 9.79
CA ILE A 16 -1.66 -18.64 9.77
C ILE A 16 -1.83 -17.14 9.91
N ILE A 17 -1.12 -16.53 10.87
CA ILE A 17 -1.15 -15.07 11.09
C ILE A 17 -0.73 -14.32 9.84
N SER A 18 0.42 -14.69 9.27
CA SER A 18 0.93 -14.03 8.06
C SER A 18 0.04 -14.24 6.84
N GLN A 19 -0.55 -15.42 6.68
CA GLN A 19 -1.50 -15.70 5.62
C GLN A 19 -2.76 -14.82 5.74
N ALA A 20 -3.33 -14.69 6.93
CA ALA A 20 -4.52 -13.85 7.16
C ALA A 20 -4.23 -12.38 6.83
N VAL A 21 -3.07 -11.86 7.29
CA VAL A 21 -2.63 -10.49 7.00
C VAL A 21 -2.42 -10.29 5.49
N TRP A 22 -1.80 -11.27 4.81
CA TRP A 22 -1.59 -11.22 3.36
C TRP A 22 -2.91 -11.20 2.59
N LEU A 23 -3.84 -12.12 2.89
CA LEU A 23 -5.15 -12.18 2.26
C LEU A 23 -5.90 -10.86 2.34
N TYR A 24 -5.90 -10.23 3.51
CA TYR A 24 -6.58 -8.96 3.74
C TYR A 24 -6.01 -7.81 2.91
N HIS A 25 -4.68 -7.72 2.80
CA HIS A 25 -4.02 -6.61 2.10
C HIS A 25 -3.81 -6.88 0.61
N ARG A 26 -3.81 -8.15 0.19
CA ARG A 26 -3.64 -8.52 -1.22
C ARG A 26 -4.95 -8.51 -2.00
N PHE A 27 -6.04 -8.97 -1.39
CA PHE A 27 -7.33 -9.15 -2.03
C PHE A 27 -8.41 -8.24 -1.44
N ASN A 28 -9.58 -8.22 -2.10
CA ASN A 28 -10.74 -7.47 -1.62
C ASN A 28 -11.57 -8.31 -0.62
N HIS A 29 -10.93 -9.01 0.30
CA HIS A 29 -11.59 -9.76 1.36
C HIS A 29 -11.89 -8.87 2.57
N SER A 30 -13.04 -9.08 3.21
CA SER A 30 -13.32 -8.60 4.55
C SER A 30 -12.66 -9.52 5.59
N TYR A 31 -12.67 -9.13 6.85
CA TYR A 31 -12.21 -10.01 7.94
C TYR A 31 -13.06 -11.27 8.06
N ARG A 32 -14.37 -11.18 7.76
CA ARG A 32 -15.29 -12.32 7.78
C ARG A 32 -15.02 -13.31 6.65
N ASP A 33 -14.73 -12.82 5.44
CA ASP A 33 -14.36 -13.69 4.32
C ASP A 33 -13.07 -14.48 4.62
N ILE A 34 -12.11 -13.85 5.32
CA ILE A 34 -10.86 -14.52 5.72
C ILE A 34 -11.12 -15.53 6.83
N GLN A 35 -11.98 -15.21 7.80
CA GLN A 35 -12.43 -16.16 8.83
C GLN A 35 -13.04 -17.41 8.17
N GLU A 36 -13.93 -17.23 7.21
CA GLU A 36 -14.61 -18.32 6.50
C GLU A 36 -13.59 -19.19 5.71
N GLN A 37 -12.68 -18.56 4.97
CA GLN A 37 -11.61 -19.26 4.25
C GLN A 37 -10.70 -20.09 5.17
N LEU A 38 -10.40 -19.59 6.36
CA LEU A 38 -9.59 -20.31 7.33
C LEU A 38 -10.40 -21.44 7.99
N ALA A 39 -11.68 -21.21 8.29
CA ALA A 39 -12.59 -22.24 8.82
C ALA A 39 -12.75 -23.41 7.84
N PHE A 40 -12.88 -23.14 6.54
CA PHE A 40 -12.90 -24.18 5.50
C PHE A 40 -11.66 -25.09 5.52
N ARG A 41 -10.53 -24.58 6.02
CA ARG A 41 -9.27 -25.31 6.21
C ARG A 41 -9.10 -25.90 7.62
N GLY A 42 -10.16 -25.93 8.42
CA GLY A 42 -10.16 -26.44 9.80
C GLY A 42 -9.55 -25.49 10.83
N ILE A 43 -9.30 -24.22 10.46
CA ILE A 43 -8.70 -23.24 11.37
C ILE A 43 -9.79 -22.33 11.92
N ILE A 44 -10.21 -22.63 13.14
CA ILE A 44 -11.31 -21.92 13.80
C ILE A 44 -10.80 -20.73 14.59
N LEU A 45 -11.17 -19.53 14.16
CA LEU A 45 -10.85 -18.25 14.81
C LEU A 45 -11.93 -17.20 14.51
N SER A 46 -11.97 -16.10 15.26
CA SER A 46 -12.92 -15.02 15.04
C SER A 46 -12.41 -14.00 14.02
N HIS A 47 -13.31 -13.31 13.33
CA HIS A 47 -12.96 -12.19 12.45
C HIS A 47 -12.28 -11.03 13.21
N GLU A 48 -12.55 -10.87 14.51
CA GLU A 48 -11.86 -9.90 15.37
C GLU A 48 -10.38 -10.27 15.54
N THR A 49 -10.05 -11.55 15.69
CA THR A 49 -8.65 -12.02 15.71
C THR A 49 -7.92 -11.63 14.41
N VAL A 50 -8.57 -11.83 13.26
CA VAL A 50 -8.01 -11.39 11.96
C VAL A 50 -7.79 -9.87 11.93
N ARG A 51 -8.78 -9.10 12.42
CA ARG A 51 -8.69 -7.63 12.50
C ARG A 51 -7.51 -7.19 13.37
N GLU A 52 -7.36 -7.78 14.54
CA GLU A 52 -6.24 -7.46 15.45
C GLU A 52 -4.88 -7.73 14.82
N TRP A 53 -4.70 -8.88 14.16
CA TRP A 53 -3.45 -9.19 13.46
C TRP A 53 -3.16 -8.18 12.35
N CYS A 54 -4.16 -7.83 11.54
CA CYS A 54 -4.00 -6.85 10.48
C CYS A 54 -3.61 -5.46 11.02
N LEU A 55 -4.18 -5.04 12.16
CA LEU A 55 -3.85 -3.76 12.79
C LEU A 55 -2.48 -3.79 13.48
N LYS A 56 -2.17 -4.88 14.18
CA LYS A 56 -0.93 -5.04 14.95
C LYS A 56 0.29 -5.11 14.05
N PHE A 57 0.24 -5.92 12.99
CA PHE A 57 1.42 -6.26 12.21
C PHE A 57 1.60 -5.43 10.92
N ALA A 58 0.60 -4.63 10.52
CA ALA A 58 0.66 -3.87 9.27
C ALA A 58 1.93 -3.01 9.12
N ASN A 59 2.33 -2.30 10.17
CA ASN A 59 3.50 -1.42 10.11
C ASN A 59 4.81 -2.21 9.98
N HIS A 60 4.92 -3.36 10.65
CA HIS A 60 6.08 -4.23 10.53
C HIS A 60 6.25 -4.73 9.09
N PHE A 61 5.21 -5.40 8.54
CA PHE A 61 5.23 -5.86 7.15
C PHE A 61 5.54 -4.74 6.16
N LYS A 62 4.89 -3.58 6.29
CA LYS A 62 5.17 -2.42 5.44
C LYS A 62 6.65 -2.02 5.46
N ASN A 63 7.25 -1.95 6.66
CA ASN A 63 8.62 -1.48 6.83
C ASN A 63 9.64 -2.47 6.24
N VAL A 64 9.43 -3.78 6.42
CA VAL A 64 10.30 -4.81 5.83
C VAL A 64 10.18 -4.80 4.31
N ILE A 65 8.96 -4.83 3.77
CA ILE A 65 8.73 -4.79 2.32
C ILE A 65 9.37 -3.54 1.70
N LYS A 66 9.22 -2.37 2.34
CA LYS A 66 9.79 -1.12 1.84
C LYS A 66 11.32 -1.17 1.69
N LYS A 67 12.01 -1.95 2.53
CA LYS A 67 13.47 -2.13 2.43
C LYS A 67 13.87 -3.07 1.30
N ARG A 68 12.98 -3.97 0.88
CA ARG A 68 13.21 -5.03 -0.11
C ARG A 68 12.59 -4.76 -1.48
N GLU A 69 11.59 -3.87 -1.55
CA GLU A 69 11.00 -3.49 -2.83
C GLU A 69 12.02 -2.77 -3.72
N ARG A 70 11.84 -2.86 -5.03
CA ARG A 70 12.71 -2.15 -5.97
C ARG A 70 12.62 -0.64 -5.76
N LYS A 71 13.71 0.05 -6.07
CA LYS A 71 13.74 1.52 -6.06
C LYS A 71 12.75 2.06 -7.11
N PRO A 72 11.99 3.12 -6.77
CA PRO A 72 11.09 3.75 -7.73
C PRO A 72 11.87 4.44 -8.85
N SER A 73 11.24 4.60 -10.00
CA SER A 73 11.79 5.38 -11.11
C SER A 73 11.87 6.88 -10.78
N ASP A 74 12.61 7.63 -11.57
CA ASP A 74 12.86 9.07 -11.40
C ASP A 74 11.71 9.98 -11.87
N LYS A 75 10.56 9.40 -12.23
CA LYS A 75 9.35 10.12 -12.61
C LYS A 75 8.19 9.70 -11.74
N TRP A 76 7.67 10.66 -10.96
CA TRP A 76 6.55 10.42 -10.03
C TRP A 76 5.25 11.04 -10.54
N HIS A 77 4.15 10.38 -10.24
CA HIS A 77 2.79 10.83 -10.46
C HIS A 77 2.11 11.01 -9.10
N LEU A 78 1.72 12.23 -8.77
CA LEU A 78 1.02 12.56 -7.55
C LEU A 78 -0.44 12.86 -7.86
N ASP A 79 -1.31 12.29 -7.05
CA ASP A 79 -2.76 12.50 -7.18
C ASP A 79 -3.43 12.41 -5.81
N GLU A 80 -4.62 12.97 -5.70
CA GLU A 80 -5.42 12.89 -4.49
C GLU A 80 -6.87 12.56 -4.81
N MET A 81 -7.47 11.80 -3.90
CA MET A 81 -8.88 11.45 -3.97
C MET A 81 -9.58 11.67 -2.65
N THR A 82 -10.85 12.01 -2.71
CA THR A 82 -11.70 12.05 -1.51
C THR A 82 -12.14 10.63 -1.13
N VAL A 83 -11.98 10.28 0.14
CA VAL A 83 -12.53 9.08 0.76
C VAL A 83 -13.42 9.48 1.94
N LYS A 84 -14.51 8.76 2.16
CA LYS A 84 -15.38 8.98 3.33
C LYS A 84 -15.01 8.00 4.44
N ILE A 85 -14.79 8.51 5.65
CA ILE A 85 -14.47 7.70 6.83
C ILE A 85 -15.48 8.05 7.91
N ASN A 86 -16.30 7.09 8.29
CA ASN A 86 -17.41 7.30 9.22
C ASN A 86 -18.31 8.50 8.81
N GLY A 87 -18.56 8.63 7.49
CA GLY A 87 -19.34 9.73 6.92
C GLY A 87 -18.56 11.01 6.62
N GLU A 88 -17.44 11.26 7.31
CA GLU A 88 -16.63 12.47 7.12
C GLU A 88 -15.68 12.37 5.91
N PRO A 89 -15.51 13.45 5.12
CA PRO A 89 -14.58 13.47 4.00
C PRO A 89 -13.13 13.63 4.46
N PHE A 90 -12.26 12.82 3.90
CA PHE A 90 -10.81 12.91 4.01
C PHE A 90 -10.19 12.91 2.62
N ILE A 91 -8.99 13.45 2.50
CA ILE A 91 -8.21 13.47 1.28
C ILE A 91 -7.09 12.45 1.38
N LEU A 92 -7.09 11.47 0.50
CA LEU A 92 -6.02 10.50 0.34
C LEU A 92 -5.04 11.00 -0.71
N TRP A 93 -3.86 11.41 -0.28
CA TRP A 93 -2.73 11.77 -1.11
C TRP A 93 -1.96 10.51 -1.51
N ARG A 94 -1.62 10.36 -2.78
CA ARG A 94 -0.91 9.19 -3.30
C ARG A 94 0.20 9.62 -4.25
N ALA A 95 1.32 8.90 -4.19
CA ALA A 95 2.40 9.00 -5.16
C ALA A 95 2.70 7.62 -5.72
N VAL A 96 2.80 7.54 -7.04
CA VAL A 96 3.26 6.34 -7.76
C VAL A 96 4.34 6.75 -8.76
N ASP A 97 5.22 5.82 -9.12
CA ASP A 97 6.20 6.06 -10.17
C ASP A 97 5.64 5.82 -11.58
N SER A 98 6.46 6.02 -12.60
CA SER A 98 6.07 5.80 -14.01
C SER A 98 5.74 4.34 -14.34
N GLU A 99 6.13 3.39 -13.49
CA GLU A 99 5.84 1.97 -13.65
C GLU A 99 4.66 1.49 -12.79
N GLY A 100 4.10 2.39 -11.97
CA GLY A 100 2.95 2.12 -11.12
C GLY A 100 3.29 1.59 -9.73
N ILE A 101 4.59 1.66 -9.34
CA ILE A 101 5.03 1.37 -7.97
C ILE A 101 4.52 2.46 -7.04
N GLU A 102 3.81 2.08 -6.00
CA GLU A 102 3.33 3.02 -4.99
C GLU A 102 4.46 3.43 -4.05
N LEU A 103 4.82 4.71 -4.07
CA LEU A 103 5.80 5.29 -3.16
C LEU A 103 5.23 5.42 -1.75
N ASP A 104 4.14 6.16 -1.63
CA ASP A 104 3.46 6.38 -0.34
C ASP A 104 2.00 6.78 -0.55
N VAL A 105 1.20 6.58 0.51
CA VAL A 105 -0.15 7.14 0.66
C VAL A 105 -0.25 7.87 1.98
N PHE A 106 -0.95 9.01 1.97
CA PHE A 106 -1.11 9.80 3.17
C PHE A 106 -2.51 10.40 3.27
N LEU A 107 -3.21 10.07 4.34
CA LEU A 107 -4.56 10.54 4.62
C LEU A 107 -4.52 11.85 5.39
N GLN A 108 -5.24 12.86 4.93
CA GLN A 108 -5.33 14.18 5.57
C GLN A 108 -6.76 14.74 5.50
N LYS A 109 -7.13 15.62 6.41
CA LYS A 109 -8.45 16.28 6.38
C LYS A 109 -8.54 17.39 5.31
N ARG A 110 -7.42 17.97 4.88
CA ARG A 110 -7.41 19.16 4.02
C ARG A 110 -6.66 18.94 2.71
N ARG A 111 -7.15 19.60 1.64
CA ARG A 111 -6.54 19.65 0.31
C ARG A 111 -5.93 21.04 0.08
N ASN A 112 -4.83 21.35 0.75
CA ASN A 112 -4.20 22.66 0.68
C ASN A 112 -2.66 22.59 0.60
N LYS A 113 -1.99 23.73 0.47
CA LYS A 113 -0.52 23.84 0.39
C LYS A 113 0.19 23.17 1.57
N LYS A 114 -0.31 23.35 2.82
CA LYS A 114 0.30 22.72 4.01
C LYS A 114 0.22 21.20 3.95
N ALA A 115 -0.89 20.64 3.44
CA ALA A 115 -1.08 19.22 3.25
C ALA A 115 -0.12 18.67 2.15
N ALA A 116 0.04 19.40 1.04
CA ALA A 116 0.99 19.05 -0.01
C ALA A 116 2.45 19.05 0.50
N ILE A 117 2.84 20.04 1.31
CA ILE A 117 4.17 20.09 1.93
C ILE A 117 4.40 18.87 2.82
N ARG A 118 3.46 18.52 3.70
CA ARG A 118 3.57 17.32 4.56
C ARG A 118 3.75 16.06 3.75
N PHE A 119 2.99 15.91 2.66
CA PHE A 119 3.08 14.75 1.80
C PHE A 119 4.43 14.68 1.07
N LEU A 120 4.88 15.76 0.46
CA LEU A 120 6.19 15.83 -0.20
C LEU A 120 7.34 15.58 0.78
N SER A 121 7.29 16.15 2.00
CA SER A 121 8.29 15.89 3.04
C SER A 121 8.39 14.42 3.41
N ARG A 122 7.26 13.68 3.42
CA ARG A 122 7.26 12.23 3.65
C ARG A 122 7.95 11.47 2.51
N LEU A 123 7.65 11.84 1.27
CA LEU A 123 8.26 11.22 0.09
C LEU A 123 9.77 11.44 0.07
N LEU A 124 10.21 12.70 0.26
CA LEU A 124 11.63 13.10 0.19
C LEU A 124 12.48 12.56 1.34
N ARG A 125 11.88 12.24 2.50
CA ARG A 125 12.57 11.50 3.56
C ARG A 125 12.87 10.05 3.19
N SER A 126 12.14 9.50 2.24
CA SER A 126 12.21 8.08 1.88
C SER A 126 12.92 7.84 0.56
N TYR A 127 12.87 8.82 -0.33
CA TYR A 127 13.39 8.70 -1.71
C TYR A 127 14.06 10.01 -2.12
N PRO A 128 15.12 9.94 -2.95
CA PRO A 128 15.71 11.14 -3.54
C PRO A 128 14.70 11.87 -4.43
N SER A 129 14.89 13.17 -4.61
CA SER A 129 14.06 13.96 -5.52
C SER A 129 14.08 13.39 -6.94
N PRO A 130 12.90 13.17 -7.56
CA PRO A 130 12.82 12.65 -8.91
C PRO A 130 13.19 13.73 -9.95
N ARG A 131 13.53 13.31 -11.17
CA ARG A 131 13.74 14.22 -12.30
C ARG A 131 12.44 14.91 -12.74
N VAL A 132 11.29 14.19 -12.65
CA VAL A 132 10.00 14.70 -13.09
C VAL A 132 8.92 14.38 -12.03
N ILE A 133 8.11 15.37 -11.68
CA ILE A 133 6.86 15.19 -10.96
C ILE A 133 5.70 15.58 -11.87
N VAL A 134 4.74 14.68 -12.03
CA VAL A 134 3.47 14.92 -12.74
C VAL A 134 2.34 15.04 -11.73
N THR A 135 1.51 16.07 -11.87
CA THR A 135 0.31 16.25 -11.06
C THR A 135 -0.87 16.60 -11.98
N ASP A 136 -2.08 16.53 -11.45
CA ASP A 136 -3.20 17.23 -12.04
C ASP A 136 -3.01 18.78 -11.95
N LYS A 137 -4.02 19.55 -12.33
CA LYS A 137 -3.97 21.02 -12.26
C LYS A 137 -4.10 21.61 -10.84
N LEU A 138 -3.91 20.81 -9.78
CA LEU A 138 -4.04 21.29 -8.40
C LEU A 138 -2.95 22.29 -8.03
N LYS A 139 -3.35 23.54 -7.86
CA LYS A 139 -2.43 24.68 -7.50
C LYS A 139 -1.63 24.46 -6.21
N SER A 140 -2.12 23.58 -5.30
CA SER A 140 -1.46 23.28 -4.02
C SER A 140 -0.08 22.67 -4.15
N TYR A 141 0.25 22.02 -5.28
CA TYR A 141 1.57 21.43 -5.54
C TYR A 141 2.62 22.42 -6.05
N ASN A 142 2.21 23.48 -6.75
CA ASN A 142 3.16 24.34 -7.50
C ASN A 142 4.27 24.93 -6.62
N LYS A 143 3.90 25.66 -5.56
CA LYS A 143 4.89 26.26 -4.66
C LYS A 143 5.70 25.18 -3.89
N PRO A 144 5.07 24.16 -3.25
CA PRO A 144 5.82 23.11 -2.56
C PRO A 144 6.85 22.40 -3.43
N ILE A 145 6.51 22.01 -4.65
CA ILE A 145 7.43 21.32 -5.56
C ILE A 145 8.61 22.26 -5.94
N LYS A 146 8.33 23.52 -6.27
CA LYS A 146 9.37 24.50 -6.60
C LYS A 146 10.40 24.70 -5.49
N TYR A 147 9.95 24.74 -4.22
CA TYR A 147 10.85 24.94 -3.08
C TYR A 147 11.56 23.67 -2.62
N MET A 148 10.85 22.54 -2.57
CA MET A 148 11.39 21.31 -1.98
C MET A 148 12.13 20.43 -2.98
N CYS A 149 11.86 20.60 -4.28
CA CYS A 149 12.40 19.82 -5.38
C CYS A 149 12.90 20.75 -6.50
N ALA A 150 13.79 21.70 -6.19
CA ALA A 150 14.20 22.78 -7.09
C ALA A 150 14.74 22.30 -8.46
N LYS A 151 15.37 21.12 -8.50
CA LYS A 151 15.90 20.50 -9.74
C LYS A 151 14.88 19.64 -10.48
N THR A 152 13.67 19.46 -9.94
CA THR A 152 12.63 18.60 -10.50
C THR A 152 11.78 19.37 -11.51
N LYS A 153 11.57 18.80 -12.69
CA LYS A 153 10.63 19.34 -13.69
C LYS A 153 9.19 19.03 -13.28
N HIS A 154 8.45 20.03 -12.87
CA HIS A 154 7.01 19.89 -12.57
C HIS A 154 6.18 19.96 -13.86
N ARG A 155 5.32 18.96 -14.10
CA ARG A 155 4.37 18.92 -15.22
C ARG A 155 2.95 18.85 -14.65
N SER A 156 2.21 19.92 -14.79
CA SER A 156 0.83 20.03 -14.32
C SER A 156 -0.14 20.03 -15.51
N HIS A 157 -0.66 18.88 -15.86
CA HIS A 157 -1.62 18.72 -16.94
C HIS A 157 -2.54 17.53 -16.70
N LYS A 158 -3.87 17.70 -16.85
CA LYS A 158 -4.88 16.67 -16.58
C LYS A 158 -4.63 15.37 -17.38
N GLY A 159 -4.37 15.46 -18.68
CA GLY A 159 -4.15 14.28 -19.54
C GLY A 159 -2.83 13.53 -19.32
N LEU A 160 -1.91 14.05 -18.48
CA LEU A 160 -0.64 13.39 -18.20
C LEU A 160 -0.66 12.55 -16.92
N ASN A 161 -1.71 12.65 -16.09
CA ASN A 161 -1.75 12.02 -14.77
C ASN A 161 -2.63 10.76 -14.69
N ASN A 162 -2.99 10.16 -15.82
CA ASN A 162 -3.81 8.93 -15.86
C ASN A 162 -3.26 7.81 -14.98
N ARG A 163 -1.94 7.76 -14.76
CA ARG A 163 -1.31 6.77 -13.88
C ARG A 163 -1.64 7.04 -12.40
N GLY A 164 -1.65 8.30 -11.98
CA GLY A 164 -2.11 8.69 -10.64
C GLY A 164 -3.58 8.33 -10.43
N GLU A 165 -4.45 8.70 -11.38
CA GLU A 165 -5.88 8.40 -11.34
C GLU A 165 -6.16 6.89 -11.26
N ASN A 166 -5.51 6.08 -12.09
CA ASN A 166 -5.65 4.62 -12.08
C ASN A 166 -5.18 3.98 -10.77
N ALA A 167 -4.21 4.57 -10.10
CA ALA A 167 -3.70 4.08 -8.83
C ALA A 167 -4.74 4.13 -7.70
N HIS A 168 -5.82 4.91 -7.85
CA HIS A 168 -6.92 4.97 -6.87
C HIS A 168 -7.92 3.82 -6.96
N GLN A 169 -8.01 3.13 -8.10
CA GLN A 169 -9.00 2.05 -8.31
C GLN A 169 -8.95 0.95 -7.24
N PRO A 170 -7.78 0.44 -6.80
CA PRO A 170 -7.75 -0.60 -5.75
C PRO A 170 -8.33 -0.12 -4.43
N THR A 171 -8.11 1.16 -4.08
CA THR A 171 -8.70 1.75 -2.87
C THR A 171 -10.22 1.78 -2.96
N ARG A 172 -10.78 2.16 -4.11
CA ARG A 172 -12.23 2.16 -4.35
C ARG A 172 -12.84 0.77 -4.24
N ARG A 173 -12.17 -0.24 -4.80
CA ARG A 173 -12.62 -1.64 -4.70
C ARG A 173 -12.62 -2.11 -3.24
N LYS A 174 -11.57 -1.80 -2.49
CA LYS A 174 -11.47 -2.17 -1.08
C LYS A 174 -12.50 -1.43 -0.22
N GLU A 175 -12.75 -0.14 -0.47
CA GLU A 175 -13.78 0.65 0.21
C GLU A 175 -15.17 0.05 0.03
N LYS A 176 -15.51 -0.39 -1.19
CA LYS A 176 -16.77 -1.07 -1.48
C LYS A 176 -16.91 -2.39 -0.72
N CYS A 177 -15.86 -3.21 -0.76
CA CYS A 177 -15.83 -4.51 -0.04
C CYS A 177 -16.04 -4.35 1.47
N LEU A 178 -15.45 -3.32 2.09
CA LEU A 178 -15.54 -3.05 3.52
C LEU A 178 -16.81 -2.27 3.94
N ILE A 179 -17.74 -2.04 3.00
CA ILE A 179 -18.97 -1.26 3.24
C ILE A 179 -18.64 0.06 3.97
N LYS A 180 -17.73 0.84 3.38
CA LYS A 180 -17.15 2.09 3.89
C LYS A 180 -16.09 1.92 4.98
N PHE A 181 -15.25 2.91 5.08
CA PHE A 181 -14.20 2.99 6.11
C PHE A 181 -14.74 3.52 7.44
N LYS A 182 -14.26 2.95 8.56
CA LYS A 182 -14.74 3.26 9.91
C LYS A 182 -13.75 4.12 10.73
N SER A 183 -12.46 4.11 10.42
CA SER A 183 -11.41 4.76 11.22
C SER A 183 -10.29 5.29 10.33
N ALA A 184 -9.90 6.56 10.52
CA ALA A 184 -8.82 7.18 9.77
C ALA A 184 -7.47 6.46 9.98
N GLN A 185 -7.18 6.06 11.22
CA GLN A 185 -5.96 5.34 11.54
C GLN A 185 -5.94 3.94 10.91
N GLY A 186 -7.08 3.22 10.95
CA GLY A 186 -7.25 1.92 10.32
C GLY A 186 -7.06 2.00 8.79
N VAL A 187 -7.66 3.00 8.15
CA VAL A 187 -7.51 3.26 6.70
C VAL A 187 -6.06 3.57 6.34
N GLN A 188 -5.38 4.43 7.11
CA GLN A 188 -3.97 4.76 6.85
C GLN A 188 -3.09 3.50 6.92
N ARG A 189 -3.28 2.64 7.95
CA ARG A 189 -2.54 1.38 8.09
C ARG A 189 -2.84 0.42 6.94
N LEU A 190 -4.14 0.21 6.64
CA LEU A 190 -4.59 -0.65 5.56
C LEU A 190 -3.97 -0.24 4.22
N LEU A 191 -4.15 1.01 3.81
CA LEU A 191 -3.71 1.47 2.49
C LEU A 191 -2.20 1.52 2.37
N SER A 192 -1.48 1.88 3.45
CA SER A 192 -0.01 1.89 3.46
C SER A 192 0.59 0.50 3.23
N LEU A 193 0.03 -0.57 3.82
CA LEU A 193 0.53 -1.92 3.58
C LEU A 193 -0.02 -2.49 2.26
N MET A 194 -1.28 -2.20 1.92
CA MET A 194 -1.89 -2.68 0.68
C MET A 194 -1.09 -2.25 -0.56
N GLY A 195 -0.60 -0.99 -0.59
CA GLY A 195 0.25 -0.50 -1.66
C GLY A 195 1.58 -1.26 -1.74
N LYS A 196 2.23 -1.52 -0.61
CA LYS A 196 3.49 -2.26 -0.55
C LYS A 196 3.34 -3.74 -0.95
N VAL A 197 2.26 -4.39 -0.51
CA VAL A 197 1.91 -5.75 -0.95
C VAL A 197 1.70 -5.77 -2.46
N ARG A 198 1.02 -4.77 -3.01
CA ARG A 198 0.84 -4.67 -4.47
C ARG A 198 2.16 -4.47 -5.21
N ASN A 199 3.07 -3.68 -4.68
CA ASN A 199 4.37 -3.44 -5.30
C ASN A 199 5.15 -4.74 -5.53
N ILE A 200 5.13 -5.68 -4.59
CA ILE A 200 5.86 -6.94 -4.71
C ILE A 200 5.07 -8.06 -5.40
N PHE A 201 3.74 -8.12 -5.23
CA PHE A 201 2.87 -9.16 -5.80
C PHE A 201 2.15 -8.74 -7.08
N ALA A 202 2.26 -7.49 -7.53
CA ALA A 202 1.65 -7.08 -8.79
C ALA A 202 2.32 -7.83 -9.95
N VAL A 203 1.53 -8.60 -10.67
CA VAL A 203 1.97 -9.10 -11.97
C VAL A 203 2.05 -7.89 -12.88
N ASP A 204 3.24 -7.58 -13.35
CA ASP A 204 3.48 -6.51 -14.31
C ASP A 204 2.77 -6.87 -15.62
N VAL A 205 1.62 -6.25 -15.84
CA VAL A 205 0.86 -6.41 -17.08
C VAL A 205 1.43 -5.42 -18.09
N GLY A 206 2.73 -5.55 -18.38
CA GLY A 206 3.40 -4.75 -19.39
C GLY A 206 2.92 -5.09 -20.81
N ARG A 207 3.24 -4.24 -21.80
CA ARG A 207 2.90 -4.43 -23.20
C ARG A 207 3.39 -5.76 -23.78
N TYR A 208 4.37 -6.39 -23.16
CA TYR A 208 4.89 -7.70 -23.54
C TYR A 208 4.34 -8.76 -22.58
N LYS A 209 3.67 -9.77 -23.15
CA LYS A 209 3.17 -10.92 -22.38
C LYS A 209 4.37 -11.65 -21.76
N LYS A 210 4.60 -11.49 -20.46
CA LYS A 210 5.58 -12.28 -19.73
C LYS A 210 5.22 -13.76 -19.79
N LYS A 211 6.22 -14.60 -19.99
CA LYS A 211 6.07 -16.07 -19.98
C LYS A 211 5.50 -16.52 -18.61
N ALA A 212 4.82 -17.63 -18.57
CA ALA A 212 4.28 -18.20 -17.33
C ALA A 212 5.40 -18.49 -16.30
N SER A 213 6.59 -18.88 -16.77
CA SER A 213 7.81 -19.05 -15.96
C SER A 213 8.19 -17.76 -15.23
N ASP A 214 8.24 -16.61 -15.94
CA ASP A 214 8.65 -15.34 -15.36
C ASP A 214 7.66 -14.87 -14.29
N ARG A 215 6.37 -15.11 -14.51
CA ARG A 215 5.33 -14.81 -13.52
C ARG A 215 5.46 -15.66 -12.26
N ARG A 216 5.81 -16.95 -12.41
CA ARG A 216 6.07 -17.86 -11.27
C ARG A 216 7.29 -17.42 -10.49
N LEU A 217 8.38 -17.07 -11.15
CA LEU A 217 9.60 -16.55 -10.50
C LEU A 217 9.34 -15.25 -9.77
N ALA A 218 8.62 -14.30 -10.38
CA ALA A 218 8.25 -13.03 -9.73
C ALA A 218 7.36 -13.26 -8.49
N PHE A 219 6.40 -14.20 -8.57
CA PHE A 219 5.57 -14.55 -7.43
C PHE A 219 6.40 -15.21 -6.31
N ALA A 220 7.29 -16.13 -6.63
CA ALA A 220 8.17 -16.77 -5.65
C ALA A 220 9.09 -15.75 -4.96
N ALA A 221 9.64 -14.79 -5.70
CA ALA A 221 10.45 -13.71 -5.14
C ALA A 221 9.62 -12.82 -4.19
N ALA A 222 8.39 -12.46 -4.56
CA ALA A 222 7.48 -11.71 -3.71
C ALA A 222 7.11 -12.49 -2.44
N GLN A 223 6.87 -13.79 -2.57
CA GLN A 223 6.58 -14.68 -1.45
C GLN A 223 7.77 -14.77 -0.48
N ALA A 224 9.00 -14.84 -1.00
CA ALA A 224 10.21 -14.85 -0.17
C ALA A 224 10.33 -13.58 0.70
N ILE A 225 10.09 -12.39 0.10
CA ILE A 225 10.06 -11.12 0.84
C ILE A 225 8.97 -11.12 1.92
N TRP A 226 7.79 -11.66 1.60
CA TRP A 226 6.68 -11.75 2.55
C TRP A 226 7.00 -12.68 3.72
N LEU A 227 7.61 -13.82 3.45
CA LEU A 227 8.00 -14.80 4.48
C LEU A 227 9.14 -14.26 5.36
N GLU A 228 10.10 -13.54 4.79
CA GLU A 228 11.15 -12.83 5.56
C GLU A 228 10.49 -11.82 6.53
N ALA A 229 9.54 -11.04 6.03
CA ALA A 229 8.80 -10.10 6.88
C ALA A 229 8.02 -10.80 8.00
N ALA A 230 7.43 -11.96 7.72
CA ALA A 230 6.75 -12.76 8.73
C ALA A 230 7.71 -13.29 9.80
N GLN A 231 8.87 -13.83 9.41
CA GLN A 231 9.89 -14.32 10.35
C GLN A 231 10.41 -13.23 11.29
N GLY A 232 10.58 -12.01 10.79
CA GLY A 232 10.98 -10.86 11.59
C GLY A 232 10.01 -10.48 12.72
N LEU A 233 8.78 -11.05 12.75
CA LEU A 233 7.85 -10.86 13.86
C LEU A 233 8.29 -11.57 15.16
N ASN A 234 9.11 -12.61 15.05
CA ASN A 234 9.64 -13.32 16.23
C ASN A 234 10.66 -12.47 17.02
N SER A 235 11.15 -11.39 16.43
CA SER A 235 12.15 -10.49 17.03
C SER A 235 11.52 -9.24 17.68
N ILE A 236 10.18 -9.15 17.72
CA ILE A 236 9.40 -8.07 18.31
C ILE A 236 8.64 -8.58 19.54
#